data_ee57869b9a76a648116b2073f9f8498f
#
_entry.id   ee57869b9a76a648116b2073f9f8498f
#
_cell.length_a   1.000
_cell.length_b   1.000
_cell.length_c   1.000
_cell.angle_alpha   90.00
_cell.angle_beta   90.00
_cell.angle_gamma   90.00
#
_symmetry.space_group_name_H-M   'P 1'
#
loop_
_entity.id
_entity.type
_entity.pdbx_description
1 polymer ?
#
loop_
_entity_poly.entity_id
_entity_poly.type
_entity_poly.pdbx_seq_one_letter_code
_entity_poly.pdbx_strand_id
1 'polypeptide(L)'
;DVLAVDLALEQQQAVLPPVVLCELLSAPRLPKRPRALFQQLPQLDLLDGYWERAGLLRARILAKGHNARIADALIAQSCLDHDVPLISRDRDFQTFSRLTPLQLLE
;
A
#
# COMPACT_ATOMS: atom_id res chain seq x y z
N ASP A 1 4.87 -6.04 -5.19
CA ASP A 1 4.89 -7.28 -5.95
C ASP A 1 5.13 -8.49 -5.06
N VAL A 2 4.78 -9.68 -5.53
CA VAL A 2 4.73 -10.90 -4.72
C VAL A 2 6.10 -11.25 -4.14
N LEU A 3 7.17 -11.16 -4.95
CA LEU A 3 8.51 -11.53 -4.50
C LEU A 3 9.03 -10.58 -3.41
N ALA A 4 8.82 -9.29 -3.57
CA ALA A 4 9.25 -8.31 -2.58
C ALA A 4 8.49 -8.47 -1.27
N VAL A 5 7.18 -8.75 -1.35
CA VAL A 5 6.35 -9.02 -0.17
C VAL A 5 6.81 -10.30 0.51
N ASP A 6 7.06 -11.38 -0.24
CA ASP A 6 7.53 -12.64 0.31
C ASP A 6 8.86 -12.47 1.06
N LEU A 7 9.81 -11.73 0.49
CA LEU A 7 11.10 -11.49 1.14
C LEU A 7 10.93 -10.68 2.43
N ALA A 8 10.09 -9.66 2.41
CA ALA A 8 9.82 -8.84 3.59
C ALA A 8 9.14 -9.68 4.69
N LEU A 9 8.22 -10.58 4.31
CA LEU A 9 7.56 -11.50 5.25
C LEU A 9 8.56 -12.45 5.91
N GLU A 10 9.48 -13.03 5.12
CA GLU A 10 10.51 -13.92 5.65
C GLU A 10 11.41 -13.22 6.66
N GLN A 11 11.71 -11.96 6.45
CA GLN A 11 12.54 -11.16 7.33
C GLN A 11 11.78 -10.52 8.47
N GLN A 12 10.46 -10.71 8.56
CA GLN A 12 9.58 -10.12 9.56
C GLN A 12 9.68 -8.59 9.60
N GLN A 13 9.93 -7.97 8.46
CA GLN A 13 10.10 -6.52 8.32
C GLN A 13 8.90 -5.83 7.68
N ALA A 14 7.88 -6.60 7.32
CA ALA A 14 6.72 -6.05 6.64
C ALA A 14 5.77 -5.40 7.63
N VAL A 15 5.37 -4.16 7.33
CA VAL A 15 4.25 -3.48 7.98
C VAL A 15 3.27 -3.14 6.88
N LEU A 16 2.00 -3.47 7.07
CA LEU A 16 1.01 -3.37 5.99
C LEU A 16 0.08 -2.18 6.17
N PRO A 17 -0.16 -1.37 5.12
CA PRO A 17 -1.37 -0.57 5.07
C PRO A 17 -2.60 -1.49 5.19
N PRO A 18 -3.66 -1.09 5.91
CA PRO A 18 -4.85 -1.95 6.07
C PRO A 18 -5.47 -2.40 4.75
N VAL A 19 -5.42 -1.55 3.72
CA VAL A 19 -5.94 -1.89 2.38
C VAL A 19 -5.15 -3.06 1.77
N VAL A 20 -3.84 -3.11 1.98
CA VAL A 20 -3.01 -4.21 1.47
C VAL A 20 -3.39 -5.52 2.16
N LEU A 21 -3.60 -5.51 3.47
CA LEU A 21 -4.08 -6.69 4.18
C LEU A 21 -5.41 -7.17 3.59
N CYS A 22 -6.34 -6.25 3.35
CA CYS A 22 -7.63 -6.57 2.74
C CYS A 22 -7.47 -7.23 1.37
N GLU A 23 -6.57 -6.71 0.54
CA GLU A 23 -6.30 -7.29 -0.79
C GLU A 23 -5.68 -8.69 -0.67
N LEU A 24 -4.73 -8.88 0.23
CA LEU A 24 -4.09 -10.19 0.42
C LEU A 24 -5.09 -11.24 0.88
N LEU A 25 -6.00 -10.88 1.80
CA LEU A 25 -7.00 -11.80 2.31
C LEU A 25 -8.14 -12.05 1.30
N SER A 26 -8.23 -11.27 0.25
CA SER A 26 -9.29 -11.39 -0.76
C SER A 26 -9.12 -12.60 -1.69
N ALA A 27 -7.97 -13.27 -1.67
CA ALA A 27 -7.76 -14.46 -2.49
C ALA A 27 -8.68 -15.59 -2.01
N PRO A 28 -9.62 -16.10 -2.86
CA PRO A 28 -10.65 -17.05 -2.40
C PRO A 28 -10.08 -18.38 -1.91
N ARG A 29 -8.92 -18.76 -2.41
CA ARG A 29 -8.29 -20.05 -2.09
C ARG A 29 -7.01 -19.89 -1.30
N LEU A 30 -6.89 -18.80 -0.56
CA LEU A 30 -5.70 -18.54 0.25
C LEU A 30 -5.55 -19.64 1.31
N PRO A 31 -4.42 -20.38 1.34
CA PRO A 31 -4.19 -21.41 2.36
C PRO A 31 -4.14 -20.81 3.77
N LYS A 32 -4.39 -21.66 4.78
CA LYS A 32 -4.47 -21.22 6.18
C LYS A 32 -3.16 -20.61 6.69
N ARG A 33 -2.01 -21.14 6.32
CA ARG A 33 -0.70 -20.65 6.79
C ARG A 33 -0.42 -19.22 6.32
N PRO A 34 -0.45 -18.94 5.01
CA PRO A 34 -0.28 -17.56 4.55
C PRO A 34 -1.32 -16.61 5.14
N ARG A 35 -2.57 -17.07 5.28
CA ARG A 35 -3.64 -16.25 5.88
C ARG A 35 -3.29 -15.85 7.31
N ALA A 36 -2.88 -16.81 8.13
CA ALA A 36 -2.50 -16.56 9.52
C ALA A 36 -1.30 -15.63 9.60
N LEU A 37 -0.31 -15.82 8.72
CA LEU A 37 0.87 -14.98 8.67
C LEU A 37 0.50 -13.52 8.36
N PHE A 38 -0.33 -13.30 7.34
CA PHE A 38 -0.78 -11.95 6.98
C PHE A 38 -1.54 -11.28 8.13
N GLN A 39 -2.38 -12.03 8.83
CA GLN A 39 -3.16 -11.50 9.95
C GLN A 39 -2.31 -11.14 11.17
N GLN A 40 -1.11 -11.70 11.28
CA GLN A 40 -0.18 -11.41 12.37
C GLN A 40 0.76 -10.24 12.08
N LEU A 41 0.80 -9.76 10.84
CA LEU A 41 1.70 -8.66 10.49
C LEU A 41 1.20 -7.35 11.09
N PRO A 42 2.13 -6.51 11.60
CA PRO A 42 1.75 -5.18 12.05
C PRO A 42 1.13 -4.38 10.91
N GLN A 43 0.14 -3.56 11.24
CA GLN A 43 -0.50 -2.68 10.28
C GLN A 43 -0.21 -1.23 10.63
N LEU A 44 -0.14 -0.38 9.61
CA LEU A 44 -0.04 1.05 9.79
C LEU A 44 -1.38 1.59 10.29
N ASP A 45 -1.35 2.39 11.35
CA ASP A 45 -2.55 3.02 11.87
C ASP A 45 -3.11 4.04 10.89
N LEU A 46 -4.43 4.16 10.84
CA LEU A 46 -5.09 5.23 10.09
C LEU A 46 -5.10 6.49 10.97
N LEU A 47 -4.31 7.49 10.54
CA LEU A 47 -4.20 8.74 11.29
C LEU A 47 -5.38 9.66 11.01
N ASP A 48 -5.67 10.58 11.92
CA ASP A 48 -6.77 11.54 11.74
C ASP A 48 -6.63 12.26 10.41
N GLY A 49 -7.74 12.35 9.67
CA GLY A 49 -7.78 12.98 8.35
C GLY A 49 -7.25 12.10 7.22
N TYR A 50 -6.92 10.84 7.48
CA TYR A 50 -6.40 9.93 6.47
C TYR A 50 -7.29 9.84 5.23
N TRP A 51 -8.58 9.62 5.41
CA TRP A 51 -9.51 9.43 4.29
C TRP A 51 -9.59 10.66 3.41
N GLU A 52 -9.60 11.83 4.02
CA GLU A 52 -9.62 13.11 3.31
C GLU A 52 -8.32 13.32 2.53
N ARG A 53 -7.17 13.06 3.17
CA ARG A 53 -5.88 13.18 2.49
C ARG A 53 -5.74 12.21 1.32
N ALA A 54 -6.22 10.99 1.47
CA ALA A 54 -6.20 10.00 0.39
C ALA A 54 -7.05 10.46 -0.79
N GLY A 55 -8.24 10.99 -0.53
CA GLY A 55 -9.12 11.53 -1.56
C GLY A 55 -8.50 12.71 -2.29
N LEU A 56 -7.92 13.65 -1.54
CA LEU A 56 -7.24 14.81 -2.13
C LEU A 56 -5.99 14.42 -2.91
N LEU A 57 -5.25 13.42 -2.44
CA LEU A 57 -4.10 12.87 -3.18
C LEU A 57 -4.55 12.34 -4.53
N ARG A 58 -5.59 11.52 -4.54
CA ARG A 58 -6.16 10.97 -5.77
C ARG A 58 -6.63 12.08 -6.72
N ALA A 59 -7.32 13.08 -6.18
CA ALA A 59 -7.80 14.20 -6.98
C ALA A 59 -6.67 14.95 -7.68
N ARG A 60 -5.54 15.15 -6.98
CA ARG A 60 -4.37 15.82 -7.57
C ARG A 60 -3.79 15.04 -8.74
N ILE A 61 -3.72 13.71 -8.61
CA ILE A 61 -3.18 12.85 -9.66
C ILE A 61 -4.11 12.82 -10.86
N LEU A 62 -5.41 12.70 -10.63
CA LEU A 62 -6.42 12.75 -11.69
C LEU A 62 -6.40 14.10 -12.42
N ALA A 63 -6.23 15.20 -11.69
CA ALA A 63 -6.21 16.55 -12.27
C ALA A 63 -5.00 16.74 -13.21
N LYS A 64 -3.93 16.00 -13.03
CA LYS A 64 -2.75 16.04 -13.90
C LYS A 64 -2.88 15.09 -15.10
N GLY A 65 -4.04 14.48 -15.31
CA GLY A 65 -4.31 13.62 -16.45
C GLY A 65 -3.87 12.18 -16.29
N HIS A 66 -3.52 11.77 -15.08
CA HIS A 66 -3.11 10.40 -14.81
C HIS A 66 -4.25 9.58 -14.20
N ASN A 67 -4.20 8.27 -14.37
CA ASN A 67 -5.11 7.38 -13.68
C ASN A 67 -4.66 7.16 -12.24
N ALA A 68 -5.62 7.01 -11.34
CA ALA A 68 -5.36 6.71 -9.95
C ALA A 68 -6.54 5.91 -9.38
N ARG A 69 -6.30 4.64 -9.08
CA ARG A 69 -7.29 3.80 -8.42
C ARG A 69 -7.44 4.22 -6.97
N ILE A 70 -8.65 4.06 -6.42
CA ILE A 70 -8.90 4.39 -5.02
C ILE A 70 -8.00 3.56 -4.10
N ALA A 71 -7.89 2.25 -4.33
CA ALA A 71 -7.05 1.39 -3.51
C ALA A 71 -5.59 1.85 -3.50
N ASP A 72 -5.05 2.23 -4.66
CA ASP A 72 -3.66 2.70 -4.77
C ASP A 72 -3.45 4.02 -4.01
N ALA A 73 -4.41 4.94 -4.07
CA ALA A 73 -4.35 6.19 -3.32
C ALA A 73 -4.38 5.93 -1.80
N LEU A 74 -5.21 4.99 -1.35
CA LEU A 74 -5.29 4.60 0.05
C LEU A 74 -3.99 3.98 0.55
N ILE A 75 -3.37 3.12 -0.26
CA ILE A 75 -2.08 2.50 0.06
C ILE A 75 -0.98 3.57 0.12
N ALA A 76 -0.90 4.42 -0.90
CA ALA A 76 0.11 5.47 -0.97
C ALA A 76 -0.02 6.44 0.20
N GLN A 77 -1.25 6.83 0.56
CA GLN A 77 -1.46 7.77 1.66
C GLN A 77 -1.04 7.17 3.01
N SER A 78 -1.28 5.87 3.24
CA SER A 78 -0.79 5.21 4.45
C SER A 78 0.73 5.32 4.57
N CYS A 79 1.44 5.06 3.48
CA CYS A 79 2.90 5.15 3.49
C CYS A 79 3.38 6.59 3.68
N LEU A 80 2.71 7.56 3.05
CA LEU A 80 3.04 8.98 3.22
C LEU A 80 2.80 9.46 4.64
N ASP A 81 1.69 9.07 5.25
CA ASP A 81 1.35 9.48 6.62
C ASP A 81 2.37 8.99 7.64
N HIS A 82 2.96 7.83 7.41
CA HIS A 82 3.94 7.24 8.32
C HIS A 82 5.38 7.44 7.86
N ASP A 83 5.59 8.15 6.76
CA ASP A 83 6.92 8.38 6.19
C ASP A 83 7.71 7.08 6.00
N VAL A 84 7.03 6.07 5.47
CA VAL A 84 7.64 4.78 5.16
C VAL A 84 7.59 4.52 3.65
N PRO A 85 8.58 3.79 3.12
CA PRO A 85 8.55 3.46 1.69
C PRO A 85 7.52 2.37 1.40
N LEU A 86 7.01 2.39 0.19
CA LEU A 86 6.15 1.34 -0.33
C LEU A 86 7.00 0.34 -1.12
N ILE A 87 6.86 -0.94 -0.81
CA ILE A 87 7.52 -2.02 -1.57
C ILE A 87 6.54 -2.55 -2.60
N SER A 88 6.78 -2.26 -3.87
CA SER A 88 5.91 -2.71 -4.96
C SER A 88 6.61 -2.59 -6.30
N ARG A 89 6.34 -3.54 -7.20
CA ARG A 89 6.75 -3.46 -8.61
C ARG A 89 5.61 -3.05 -9.52
N ASP A 90 4.44 -2.76 -8.94
CA ASP A 90 3.30 -2.30 -9.72
C ASP A 90 3.58 -0.92 -10.29
N ARG A 91 3.51 -0.80 -11.61
CA ARG A 91 3.79 0.45 -12.32
C ARG A 91 2.82 1.57 -11.94
N ASP A 92 1.64 1.23 -11.48
CA ASP A 92 0.65 2.23 -11.08
C ASP A 92 1.18 3.12 -9.95
N PHE A 93 2.07 2.61 -9.10
CA PHE A 93 2.66 3.41 -8.02
C PHE A 93 3.80 4.32 -8.48
N GLN A 94 4.35 4.14 -9.68
CA GLN A 94 5.38 5.03 -10.20
C GLN A 94 4.87 6.45 -10.39
N THR A 95 3.62 6.61 -10.80
CA THR A 95 2.99 7.93 -10.92
C THR A 95 2.91 8.61 -9.55
N PHE A 96 2.47 7.89 -8.52
CA PHE A 96 2.44 8.42 -7.16
C PHE A 96 3.84 8.83 -6.68
N SER A 97 4.85 8.00 -6.94
CA SER A 97 6.24 8.28 -6.54
C SER A 97 6.81 9.53 -7.22
N ARG A 98 6.45 9.76 -8.49
CA ARG A 98 6.94 10.94 -9.23
C ARG A 98 6.26 12.24 -8.80
N LEU A 99 4.99 12.17 -8.40
CA LEU A 99 4.18 13.37 -8.13
C LEU A 99 4.03 13.67 -6.63
N THR A 100 4.58 12.85 -5.75
CA THR A 100 4.47 12.98 -4.30
C THR A 100 5.78 12.59 -3.64
N PRO A 101 5.96 12.86 -2.32
CA PRO A 101 7.14 12.38 -1.59
C PRO A 101 7.17 10.86 -1.35
N LEU A 102 6.24 10.09 -1.88
CA LEU A 102 6.22 8.63 -1.72
C LEU A 102 7.51 8.00 -2.23
N GLN A 103 8.19 7.25 -1.37
CA GLN A 103 9.35 6.44 -1.75
C GLN A 103 8.87 5.07 -2.19
N LEU A 104 9.30 4.66 -3.38
CA LEU A 104 8.93 3.37 -3.94
C LEU A 104 10.17 2.49 -4.03
N LEU A 105 10.11 1.32 -3.38
CA LEU A 105 11.16 0.29 -3.44
C LEU A 105 10.66 -0.86 -4.30
N GLU A 106 11.48 -1.27 -5.25
CA GLU A 106 11.14 -2.35 -6.19
C GLU A 106 11.80 -3.69 -5.84
#